data_cd12c6bc10844c6cb688feeb026803e1
#
_entry.id   cd12c6bc10844c6cb688feeb026803e1
#
_cell.length_a   1.000
_cell.length_b   1.000
_cell.length_c   1.000
_cell.angle_alpha   90.00
_cell.angle_beta   90.00
_cell.angle_gamma   90.00
#
_symmetry.space_group_name_H-M   'P 1'
#
loop_
_entity.id
_entity.type
_entity.pdbx_description
1 polymer ?
#
loop_
_entity_poly.entity_id
_entity_poly.type
_entity_poly.pdbx_seq_one_letter_code
_entity_poly.pdbx_strand_id
1 'polypeptide(L)' 'KLIEFTNLVNECCSVMEDSYVADWLNKPNPDLNMEVPIDIFREEGMERILRLLYFIEIGEADV' A
#
# COMPACT_ATOMS: atom_id res chain seq x y z
N LYS A 1 12.45 0.25 11.25
CA LYS A 1 11.01 0.03 11.02
C LYS A 1 10.25 1.31 10.78
N LEU A 2 10.56 2.33 11.56
CA LEU A 2 9.92 3.62 11.38
C LEU A 2 10.27 4.21 10.02
N ILE A 3 11.52 4.06 9.60
CA ILE A 3 11.96 4.54 8.29
C ILE A 3 11.23 3.78 7.18
N GLU A 4 11.07 2.46 7.36
CA GLU A 4 10.36 1.65 6.37
C GLU A 4 8.90 2.07 6.25
N PHE A 5 8.26 2.34 7.38
CA PHE A 5 6.88 2.78 7.34
C PHE A 5 6.74 4.14 6.67
N THR A 6 7.66 5.06 6.96
CA THR A 6 7.67 6.36 6.31
C THR A 6 7.84 6.21 4.80
N ASN A 7 8.72 5.31 4.37
CA ASN A 7 8.91 5.05 2.95
C ASN A 7 7.64 4.48 2.32
N LEU A 8 6.94 3.59 3.02
CA LEU A 8 5.70 3.03 2.54
C LEU A 8 4.66 4.13 2.33
N VAL A 9 4.51 5.02 3.31
CA VAL A 9 3.56 6.13 3.20
C VAL A 9 3.91 7.03 2.02
N ASN A 10 5.21 7.33 1.84
CA ASN A 10 5.64 8.14 0.73
C ASN A 10 5.31 7.50 -0.61
N GLU A 11 5.49 6.19 -0.72
CA GLU A 11 5.16 5.49 -1.96
C GLU A 11 3.65 5.52 -2.22
N CYS A 12 2.84 5.39 -1.16
CA CYS A 12 1.40 5.50 -1.30
C CYS A 12 1.01 6.88 -1.80
N CYS A 13 1.64 7.93 -1.27
CA CYS A 13 1.33 9.30 -1.65
C CYS A 13 1.68 9.59 -3.11
N SER A 14 2.54 8.77 -3.72
CA SER A 14 2.87 8.92 -5.14
C SER A 14 1.73 8.52 -6.07
N VAL A 15 0.80 7.68 -5.60
CA VAL A 15 -0.23 7.11 -6.47
C VAL A 15 -1.64 7.37 -5.97
N MET A 16 -1.83 7.95 -4.80
CA MET A 16 -3.14 8.27 -4.26
C MET A 16 -3.05 9.53 -3.43
N GLU A 17 -4.21 10.12 -3.12
CA GLU A 17 -4.23 11.35 -2.32
C GLU A 17 -3.81 11.06 -0.88
N ASP A 18 -3.11 12.02 -0.29
CA ASP A 18 -2.61 11.87 1.07
C ASP A 18 -3.72 11.53 2.05
N SER A 19 -4.89 12.17 1.89
CA SER A 19 -6.01 11.95 2.80
C SER A 19 -6.61 10.55 2.69
N TYR A 20 -6.29 9.83 1.63
CA TYR A 20 -6.81 8.48 1.42
C TYR A 20 -5.87 7.38 1.90
N VAL A 21 -4.59 7.71 2.12
CA VAL A 21 -3.57 6.69 2.43
C VAL A 21 -3.92 5.90 3.68
N ALA A 22 -4.37 6.56 4.75
CA ALA A 22 -4.70 5.87 5.99
C ALA A 22 -5.84 4.87 5.78
N ASP A 23 -6.88 5.26 5.06
CA ASP A 23 -7.98 4.35 4.76
C ASP A 23 -7.51 3.18 3.93
N TRP A 24 -6.71 3.44 2.90
CA TRP A 24 -6.22 2.40 2.00
C TRP A 24 -5.38 1.38 2.76
N LEU A 25 -4.52 1.84 3.66
CA LEU A 25 -3.64 0.95 4.41
C LEU A 25 -4.39 0.10 5.43
N ASN A 26 -5.58 0.53 5.84
CA ASN A 26 -6.30 -0.11 6.96
C ASN A 26 -7.53 -0.89 6.55
N LYS A 27 -7.78 -1.06 5.26
CA LYS A 27 -8.96 -1.82 4.82
C LYS A 27 -8.55 -3.01 3.97
N PRO A 28 -9.37 -4.08 3.96
CA PRO A 28 -9.10 -5.24 3.11
C PRO A 28 -9.01 -4.82 1.65
N ASN A 29 -8.04 -5.39 0.93
CA ASN A 29 -7.77 -5.02 -0.45
C ASN A 29 -7.96 -6.21 -1.38
N PRO A 30 -8.89 -6.14 -2.34
CA PRO A 30 -9.14 -7.27 -3.25
C PRO A 30 -7.89 -7.71 -4.02
N ASP A 31 -7.01 -6.77 -4.35
CA ASP A 31 -5.78 -7.09 -5.08
C ASP A 31 -4.73 -7.76 -4.19
N LEU A 32 -4.99 -7.84 -2.88
CA LEU A 32 -4.13 -8.51 -1.92
C LEU A 32 -4.88 -9.66 -1.25
N ASN A 33 -5.79 -10.29 -1.99
CA ASN A 33 -6.61 -11.40 -1.48
C ASN A 33 -7.41 -10.99 -0.24
N MET A 34 -7.90 -9.76 -0.22
CA MET A 34 -8.68 -9.18 0.87
C MET A 34 -7.87 -9.03 2.15
N GLU A 35 -6.55 -9.14 2.09
CA GLU A 35 -5.71 -8.84 3.24
C GLU A 35 -5.56 -7.33 3.40
N VAL A 36 -5.29 -6.90 4.64
CA VAL A 36 -5.13 -5.49 4.96
C VAL A 36 -3.66 -5.10 4.76
N PRO A 37 -3.37 -4.06 3.94
CA PRO A 37 -1.98 -3.72 3.63
C PRO A 37 -1.09 -3.52 4.86
N ILE A 38 -1.61 -2.86 5.90
CA ILE A 38 -0.77 -2.60 7.08
C ILE A 38 -0.38 -3.90 7.78
N ASP A 39 -1.25 -4.90 7.75
CA ASP A 39 -0.95 -6.20 8.34
C ASP A 39 0.12 -6.93 7.52
N ILE A 40 0.04 -6.85 6.19
CA ILE A 40 1.06 -7.42 5.32
C ILE A 40 2.40 -6.74 5.61
N PHE A 41 2.40 -5.42 5.76
CA PHE A 41 3.63 -4.70 6.06
C PHE A 41 4.27 -5.19 7.35
N ARG A 42 3.45 -5.40 8.39
CA ARG A 42 3.97 -5.87 9.67
C ARG A 42 4.56 -7.26 9.60
N GLU A 43 3.96 -8.14 8.82
CA GLU A 43 4.34 -9.55 8.79
C GLU A 43 5.39 -9.86 7.74
N GLU A 44 5.31 -9.22 6.59
CA GLU A 44 6.14 -9.58 5.44
C GLU A 44 7.03 -8.44 4.94
N GLY A 45 6.75 -7.21 5.37
CA GLY A 45 7.48 -6.06 4.86
C GLY A 45 6.75 -5.41 3.70
N MET A 46 7.49 -4.67 2.85
CA MET A 46 6.90 -3.78 1.87
C MET A 46 6.72 -4.37 0.47
N GLU A 47 7.36 -5.49 0.19
CA GLU A 47 7.51 -5.93 -1.20
C GLU A 47 6.18 -6.15 -1.92
N ARG A 48 5.25 -6.87 -1.29
CA ARG A 48 3.96 -7.11 -1.92
C ARG A 48 3.18 -5.83 -2.13
N ILE A 49 3.28 -4.93 -1.16
CA ILE A 49 2.56 -3.66 -1.23
C ILE A 49 3.15 -2.78 -2.32
N LEU A 50 4.47 -2.70 -2.41
CA LEU A 50 5.13 -1.90 -3.43
C LEU A 50 4.81 -2.42 -4.82
N ARG A 51 4.70 -3.73 -4.98
CA ARG A 51 4.33 -4.32 -6.26
C ARG A 51 2.92 -3.88 -6.66
N LEU A 52 1.99 -3.89 -5.72
CA LEU A 52 0.63 -3.42 -6.00
C LEU A 52 0.62 -1.94 -6.34
N LEU A 53 1.37 -1.13 -5.58
CA LEU A 53 1.44 0.30 -5.86
C LEU A 53 2.00 0.56 -7.26
N TYR A 54 2.97 -0.25 -7.69
CA TYR A 54 3.48 -0.13 -9.05
C TYR A 54 2.37 -0.40 -10.08
N PHE A 55 1.56 -1.44 -9.87
CA PHE A 55 0.47 -1.73 -10.80
C PHE A 55 -0.58 -0.62 -10.79
N ILE A 56 -0.82 0.01 -9.65
CA ILE A 56 -1.71 1.17 -9.59
C ILE A 56 -1.13 2.31 -10.42
N GLU A 57 0.17 2.54 -10.29
CA GLU A 57 0.84 3.63 -10.99
C GLU A 57 0.73 3.49 -12.51
N ILE A 58 0.86 2.27 -13.03
CA ILE A 58 0.80 2.06 -14.48
C ILE A 58 -0.62 1.80 -14.98
N GLY A 59 -1.62 1.90 -14.11
CA GLY A 59 -3.02 1.76 -14.51
C GLY A 59 -3.52 0.34 -14.60
N GLU A 60 -2.78 -0.63 -14.07
CA GLU A 60 -3.18 -2.04 -14.11
C GLU A 60 -4.01 -2.46 -12.90
N ALA A 61 -4.06 -1.64 -11.86
CA ALA A 61 -4.86 -1.89 -10.68
C ALA A 61 -5.47 -0.58 -10.19
N ASP A 62 -6.58 -0.68 -9.49
CA ASP A 62 -7.28 0.49 -8.95
C ASP A 62 -6.93 0.71 -7.49
N VAL A 63 -7.00 1.97 -7.08
CA VAL A 63 -6.84 2.32 -5.70
C VAL A 63 -8.11 1.92 -4.95
#